data_b61b3506fdf3f79642b142cb650c9a62
#
_entry.id   b61b3506fdf3f79642b142cb650c9a62
#
_cell.length_a   1.000
_cell.length_b   1.000
_cell.length_c   1.000
_cell.angle_alpha   90.00
_cell.angle_beta   90.00
_cell.angle_gamma   90.00
#
_symmetry.space_group_name_H-M   'P 1'
#
loop_
_entity.id
_entity.type
_entity.pdbx_description
1 polymer ?
#
loop_
_entity_poly.entity_id
_entity_poly.type
_entity_poly.pdbx_seq_one_letter_code
_entity_poly.pdbx_strand_id
1 'polypeptide(L)'
;MSDEPALRALAASSFSLDHLRDGQLAGMAALAGGRDVLAVMPTGYGKSAIYQVAALYLHNLTGRPAVVVSPLIALQEDQIASLVAALGPGAAVAVNSSHNDAEVHAAWQAVADGTAVFVLLAPEQLARQATVDRLKALDVSLFVVDEAHCVSSWGHDFRPDYLGLGNVREQLGNPPVAALTATASPPVRDEIVERLAMKDPLVLVHGFDRPNINLSVVRHHKDKDKRRAVLGQVADLARTGKGLLYAATRKGTEEYAARLASKGLRAEAYHAGRRAADREHIHDLFLRDQLDVVVATTAFGMGIDTPNVRFVVHADIPESLDAYYQEIGRAGRDGEPAAAVLHYRSEDLGLRTFFGTHSPDPASLLAVLKVLKSAKAPAPRSSLAELTGFPARRITALVNQLEEIGAVSSGKRGIRLTSKAKPAALVQDAVELAEARQRVDQSRLDMMRAYAEADGCRRQFLLGYFGEELTEPCGNCDACTAAVHRAAARSAGTVTDDDGRPACSGGGPFPPRSAVVHKEWGPGLVMRQEGDVITVLFEQEGYKTLSRSAVVEHHLLKPA
;
A
#
# COMPACT_ATOMS: atom_id res chain seq x y z
N MET A 1 6.85 -23.73 23.67
CA MET A 1 8.06 -22.88 23.44
C MET A 1 8.50 -23.17 22.01
N SER A 2 8.58 -22.16 21.16
CA SER A 2 9.09 -22.31 19.79
C SER A 2 10.58 -22.69 19.85
N ASP A 3 10.95 -23.66 19.02
CA ASP A 3 12.35 -24.11 18.92
C ASP A 3 13.12 -23.15 17.99
N GLU A 4 13.65 -22.04 18.52
CA GLU A 4 14.43 -21.07 17.74
C GLU A 4 15.62 -21.69 17.01
N PRO A 5 16.36 -22.66 17.58
CA PRO A 5 17.39 -23.36 16.84
C PRO A 5 16.88 -24.09 15.58
N ALA A 6 15.72 -24.74 15.67
CA ALA A 6 15.11 -25.41 14.52
C ALA A 6 14.65 -24.41 13.45
N LEU A 7 14.07 -23.27 13.86
CA LEU A 7 13.69 -22.18 12.93
C LEU A 7 14.91 -21.60 12.20
N ARG A 8 16.02 -21.36 12.89
CA ARG A 8 17.28 -20.92 12.26
C ARG A 8 17.84 -21.97 11.30
N ALA A 9 17.81 -23.25 11.68
CA ALA A 9 18.27 -24.32 10.82
C ALA A 9 17.43 -24.43 9.53
N LEU A 10 16.09 -24.32 9.63
CA LEU A 10 15.20 -24.30 8.47
C LEU A 10 15.42 -23.05 7.59
N ALA A 11 15.61 -21.87 8.19
CA ALA A 11 15.92 -20.65 7.46
C ALA A 11 17.19 -20.79 6.61
N ALA A 12 18.25 -21.32 7.18
CA ALA A 12 19.52 -21.53 6.48
C ALA A 12 19.42 -22.64 5.43
N SER A 13 18.89 -23.82 5.80
CA SER A 13 18.91 -25.01 4.93
C SER A 13 17.92 -24.94 3.77
N SER A 14 16.71 -24.38 4.01
CA SER A 14 15.62 -24.39 3.02
C SER A 14 15.49 -23.09 2.24
N PHE A 15 15.90 -21.97 2.82
CA PHE A 15 15.73 -20.65 2.22
C PHE A 15 17.04 -19.87 2.02
N SER A 16 18.20 -20.49 2.30
CA SER A 16 19.54 -19.86 2.19
C SER A 16 19.66 -18.55 2.99
N LEU A 17 19.00 -18.49 4.15
CA LEU A 17 18.99 -17.35 5.05
C LEU A 17 19.95 -17.59 6.22
N ASP A 18 21.25 -17.49 5.97
CA ASP A 18 22.30 -17.69 6.99
C ASP A 18 22.28 -16.62 8.08
N HIS A 19 21.84 -15.41 7.71
CA HIS A 19 21.70 -14.26 8.61
C HIS A 19 20.28 -13.74 8.60
N LEU A 20 19.63 -13.78 9.75
CA LEU A 20 18.29 -13.19 9.94
C LEU A 20 18.43 -11.75 10.38
N ARG A 21 17.61 -10.88 9.79
CA ARG A 21 17.50 -9.46 10.17
C ARG A 21 16.68 -9.30 11.45
N ASP A 22 16.80 -8.13 12.07
CA ASP A 22 16.06 -7.81 13.28
C ASP A 22 14.56 -8.05 13.12
N GLY A 23 13.95 -8.67 14.12
CA GLY A 23 12.53 -9.00 14.16
C GLY A 23 12.14 -10.27 13.39
N GLN A 24 12.93 -10.76 12.40
CA GLN A 24 12.54 -11.93 11.62
C GLN A 24 12.41 -13.19 12.49
N LEU A 25 13.42 -13.50 13.30
CA LEU A 25 13.38 -14.67 14.18
C LEU A 25 12.25 -14.56 15.22
N ALA A 26 12.06 -13.39 15.81
CA ALA A 26 11.00 -13.17 16.78
C ALA A 26 9.60 -13.40 16.15
N GLY A 27 9.41 -12.92 14.90
CA GLY A 27 8.18 -13.17 14.15
C GLY A 27 7.96 -14.65 13.83
N MET A 28 9.01 -15.35 13.36
CA MET A 28 8.96 -16.80 13.11
C MET A 28 8.58 -17.57 14.38
N ALA A 29 9.23 -17.26 15.50
CA ALA A 29 8.99 -17.90 16.79
C ALA A 29 7.59 -17.63 17.33
N ALA A 30 7.09 -16.40 17.18
CA ALA A 30 5.73 -16.05 17.59
C ALA A 30 4.68 -16.85 16.79
N LEU A 31 4.79 -16.90 15.45
CA LEU A 31 3.88 -17.69 14.61
C LEU A 31 3.96 -19.17 14.91
N ALA A 32 5.16 -19.74 15.04
CA ALA A 32 5.36 -21.14 15.42
C ALA A 32 4.79 -21.47 16.79
N GLY A 33 4.77 -20.50 17.71
CA GLY A 33 4.15 -20.60 19.03
C GLY A 33 2.64 -20.34 19.07
N GLY A 34 2.02 -20.07 17.92
CA GLY A 34 0.57 -19.82 17.81
C GLY A 34 0.13 -18.38 18.10
N ARG A 35 1.07 -17.43 18.17
CA ARG A 35 0.81 -15.99 18.36
C ARG A 35 0.71 -15.28 17.03
N ASP A 36 -0.25 -14.35 16.89
CA ASP A 36 -0.41 -13.50 15.73
C ASP A 36 0.78 -12.54 15.56
N VAL A 37 1.13 -12.21 14.31
CA VAL A 37 2.22 -11.28 13.98
C VAL A 37 1.74 -10.25 12.96
N LEU A 38 1.92 -8.97 13.28
CA LEU A 38 1.84 -7.86 12.32
C LEU A 38 3.27 -7.38 12.01
N ALA A 39 3.75 -7.64 10.80
CA ALA A 39 5.08 -7.21 10.37
C ALA A 39 4.98 -6.06 9.37
N VAL A 40 5.40 -4.88 9.81
CA VAL A 40 5.49 -3.65 9.01
C VAL A 40 6.96 -3.39 8.74
N MET A 41 7.42 -3.76 7.55
CA MET A 41 8.83 -3.72 7.17
C MET A 41 8.94 -3.33 5.70
N PRO A 42 9.94 -2.52 5.29
CA PRO A 42 10.06 -2.06 3.91
C PRO A 42 10.20 -3.21 2.91
N THR A 43 9.88 -2.92 1.65
CA THR A 43 10.11 -3.86 0.56
C THR A 43 11.60 -4.22 0.49
N GLY A 44 11.92 -5.51 0.30
CA GLY A 44 13.30 -6.00 0.31
C GLY A 44 13.90 -6.27 1.71
N TYR A 45 13.16 -6.02 2.79
CA TYR A 45 13.60 -6.38 4.15
C TYR A 45 13.52 -7.89 4.43
N GLY A 46 12.80 -8.65 3.61
CA GLY A 46 12.63 -10.09 3.78
C GLY A 46 11.46 -10.46 4.69
N LYS A 47 10.35 -9.70 4.63
CA LYS A 47 9.10 -9.99 5.36
C LYS A 47 8.61 -11.43 5.14
N SER A 48 8.68 -11.90 3.90
CA SER A 48 8.19 -13.22 3.52
C SER A 48 8.88 -14.35 4.27
N ALA A 49 10.16 -14.19 4.63
CA ALA A 49 10.89 -15.18 5.43
C ALA A 49 10.19 -15.51 6.76
N ILE A 50 9.52 -14.52 7.38
CA ILE A 50 8.84 -14.70 8.66
C ILE A 50 7.78 -15.79 8.56
N TYR A 51 6.90 -15.71 7.56
CA TYR A 51 5.85 -16.72 7.42
C TYR A 51 6.32 -17.99 6.70
N GLN A 52 7.28 -17.89 5.77
CA GLN A 52 7.77 -19.03 5.00
C GLN A 52 8.45 -20.06 5.91
N VAL A 53 9.33 -19.61 6.78
CA VAL A 53 10.01 -20.49 7.74
C VAL A 53 9.04 -21.02 8.79
N ALA A 54 8.16 -20.18 9.34
CA ALA A 54 7.16 -20.61 10.32
C ALA A 54 6.17 -21.62 9.73
N ALA A 55 5.69 -21.39 8.50
CA ALA A 55 4.78 -22.31 7.82
C ALA A 55 5.44 -23.67 7.54
N LEU A 56 6.68 -23.69 7.05
CA LEU A 56 7.43 -24.93 6.84
C LEU A 56 7.66 -25.69 8.16
N TYR A 57 8.00 -24.97 9.23
CA TYR A 57 8.16 -25.56 10.56
C TYR A 57 6.86 -26.20 11.05
N LEU A 58 5.74 -25.49 10.96
CA LEU A 58 4.42 -25.98 11.35
C LEU A 58 3.97 -27.16 10.48
N HIS A 59 4.23 -27.10 9.17
CA HIS A 59 3.93 -28.19 8.25
C HIS A 59 4.72 -29.46 8.59
N ASN A 60 6.01 -29.35 8.87
CA ASN A 60 6.83 -30.49 9.28
C ASN A 60 6.36 -31.15 10.58
N LEU A 61 5.73 -30.38 11.47
CA LEU A 61 5.18 -30.91 12.73
C LEU A 61 3.79 -31.51 12.57
N THR A 62 2.95 -30.95 11.70
CA THR A 62 1.50 -31.22 11.70
C THR A 62 0.96 -31.78 10.39
N GLY A 63 1.70 -31.67 9.29
CA GLY A 63 1.25 -31.97 7.93
C GLY A 63 0.25 -30.95 7.36
N ARG A 64 -0.07 -29.87 8.09
CA ARG A 64 -1.11 -28.90 7.73
C ARG A 64 -0.55 -27.81 6.82
N PRO A 65 -1.32 -27.33 5.80
CA PRO A 65 -0.89 -26.28 4.91
C PRO A 65 -1.01 -24.89 5.54
N ALA A 66 -0.24 -23.94 5.01
CA ALA A 66 -0.42 -22.52 5.24
C ALA A 66 -1.21 -21.88 4.08
N VAL A 67 -2.19 -21.04 4.40
CA VAL A 67 -2.92 -20.22 3.41
C VAL A 67 -2.26 -18.86 3.29
N VAL A 68 -1.95 -18.44 2.06
CA VAL A 68 -1.37 -17.13 1.76
C VAL A 68 -2.33 -16.33 0.89
N VAL A 69 -2.87 -15.25 1.43
CA VAL A 69 -3.73 -14.31 0.70
C VAL A 69 -2.86 -13.22 0.11
N SER A 70 -2.85 -13.10 -1.21
CA SER A 70 -2.05 -12.10 -1.94
C SER A 70 -2.91 -11.43 -3.01
N PRO A 71 -2.80 -10.07 -3.18
CA PRO A 71 -3.77 -9.30 -3.96
C PRO A 71 -3.60 -9.41 -5.47
N LEU A 72 -2.48 -9.93 -5.96
CA LEU A 72 -2.15 -9.97 -7.38
C LEU A 72 -1.67 -11.34 -7.83
N ILE A 73 -2.22 -11.81 -8.96
CA ILE A 73 -1.83 -13.08 -9.58
C ILE A 73 -0.33 -13.11 -9.92
N ALA A 74 0.20 -12.05 -10.53
CA ALA A 74 1.62 -11.97 -10.86
C ALA A 74 2.53 -12.11 -9.63
N LEU A 75 2.15 -11.49 -8.49
CA LEU A 75 2.89 -11.61 -7.24
C LEU A 75 2.81 -13.03 -6.68
N GLN A 76 1.65 -13.71 -6.82
CA GLN A 76 1.51 -15.11 -6.44
C GLN A 76 2.42 -16.01 -7.28
N GLU A 77 2.51 -15.79 -8.58
CA GLU A 77 3.37 -16.55 -9.51
C GLU A 77 4.85 -16.41 -9.13
N ASP A 78 5.33 -15.19 -8.84
CA ASP A 78 6.69 -14.93 -8.39
C ASP A 78 7.00 -15.61 -7.02
N GLN A 79 6.05 -15.53 -6.08
CA GLN A 79 6.18 -16.18 -4.77
C GLN A 79 6.21 -17.71 -4.91
N ILE A 80 5.37 -18.29 -5.77
CA ILE A 80 5.36 -19.73 -6.04
C ILE A 80 6.67 -20.17 -6.67
N ALA A 81 7.15 -19.46 -7.69
CA ALA A 81 8.43 -19.78 -8.34
C ALA A 81 9.58 -19.80 -7.32
N SER A 82 9.62 -18.82 -6.42
CA SER A 82 10.62 -18.75 -5.35
C SER A 82 10.49 -19.91 -4.35
N LEU A 83 9.27 -20.23 -3.90
CA LEU A 83 9.01 -21.32 -2.97
C LEU A 83 9.32 -22.69 -3.58
N VAL A 84 8.96 -22.90 -4.84
CA VAL A 84 9.25 -24.14 -5.57
C VAL A 84 10.75 -24.30 -5.80
N ALA A 85 11.46 -23.22 -6.10
CA ALA A 85 12.92 -23.25 -6.22
C ALA A 85 13.61 -23.62 -4.89
N ALA A 86 13.06 -23.18 -3.77
CA ALA A 86 13.61 -23.45 -2.43
C ALA A 86 13.25 -24.84 -1.89
N LEU A 87 12.02 -25.30 -2.09
CA LEU A 87 11.47 -26.48 -1.42
C LEU A 87 11.15 -27.67 -2.36
N GLY A 88 11.22 -27.44 -3.65
CA GLY A 88 10.92 -28.44 -4.68
C GLY A 88 9.52 -28.33 -5.29
N PRO A 89 9.27 -29.06 -6.39
CA PRO A 89 7.99 -29.05 -7.10
C PRO A 89 6.82 -29.47 -6.21
N GLY A 90 5.70 -28.75 -6.30
CA GLY A 90 4.49 -29.04 -5.55
C GLY A 90 4.41 -28.44 -4.14
N ALA A 91 5.54 -27.91 -3.59
CA ALA A 91 5.54 -27.31 -2.25
C ALA A 91 4.66 -26.06 -2.11
N ALA A 92 4.42 -25.35 -3.21
CA ALA A 92 3.53 -24.21 -3.28
C ALA A 92 2.60 -24.30 -4.49
N VAL A 93 1.32 -24.01 -4.29
CA VAL A 93 0.29 -24.04 -5.33
C VAL A 93 -0.57 -22.77 -5.27
N ALA A 94 -1.12 -22.35 -6.43
CA ALA A 94 -2.09 -21.28 -6.49
C ALA A 94 -3.47 -21.78 -6.86
N VAL A 95 -4.49 -21.12 -6.28
CA VAL A 95 -5.88 -21.26 -6.71
C VAL A 95 -6.40 -19.87 -7.07
N ASN A 96 -6.35 -19.52 -8.34
CA ASN A 96 -6.78 -18.22 -8.84
C ASN A 96 -7.53 -18.32 -10.18
N SER A 97 -7.96 -17.20 -10.73
CA SER A 97 -8.78 -17.15 -11.92
C SER A 97 -8.02 -17.33 -13.24
N SER A 98 -6.68 -17.34 -13.22
CA SER A 98 -5.86 -17.59 -14.41
C SER A 98 -5.69 -19.08 -14.70
N HIS A 99 -5.95 -19.94 -13.72
CA HIS A 99 -5.85 -21.39 -13.84
C HIS A 99 -7.11 -22.02 -14.39
N ASN A 100 -6.95 -23.02 -15.24
CA ASN A 100 -8.06 -23.86 -15.71
C ASN A 100 -8.51 -24.85 -14.62
N ASP A 101 -9.65 -25.51 -14.86
CA ASP A 101 -10.25 -26.44 -13.87
C ASP A 101 -9.33 -27.63 -13.54
N ALA A 102 -8.52 -28.11 -14.48
CA ALA A 102 -7.58 -29.22 -14.25
C ALA A 102 -6.42 -28.79 -13.34
N GLU A 103 -5.86 -27.60 -13.56
CA GLU A 103 -4.81 -27.00 -12.72
C GLU A 103 -5.31 -26.73 -11.31
N VAL A 104 -6.52 -26.17 -11.18
CA VAL A 104 -7.17 -25.96 -9.88
C VAL A 104 -7.40 -27.29 -9.15
N HIS A 105 -7.83 -28.34 -9.89
CA HIS A 105 -8.00 -29.67 -9.29
C HIS A 105 -6.68 -30.25 -8.81
N ALA A 106 -5.63 -30.19 -9.62
CA ALA A 106 -4.28 -30.66 -9.28
C ALA A 106 -3.71 -29.90 -8.05
N ALA A 107 -3.92 -28.57 -7.98
CA ALA A 107 -3.53 -27.78 -6.83
C ALA A 107 -4.20 -28.27 -5.54
N TRP A 108 -5.51 -28.49 -5.57
CA TRP A 108 -6.24 -29.01 -4.40
C TRP A 108 -5.85 -30.45 -4.04
N GLN A 109 -5.46 -31.26 -5.01
CA GLN A 109 -4.95 -32.60 -4.76
C GLN A 109 -3.62 -32.53 -4.01
N ALA A 110 -2.66 -31.73 -4.47
CA ALA A 110 -1.37 -31.55 -3.81
C ALA A 110 -1.50 -31.05 -2.36
N VAL A 111 -2.52 -30.23 -2.07
CA VAL A 111 -2.82 -29.81 -0.70
C VAL A 111 -3.37 -30.96 0.12
N ALA A 112 -4.32 -31.73 -0.43
CA ALA A 112 -4.95 -32.86 0.27
C ALA A 112 -3.95 -34.00 0.55
N ASP A 113 -3.00 -34.22 -0.35
CA ASP A 113 -1.96 -35.24 -0.21
C ASP A 113 -0.82 -34.81 0.72
N GLY A 114 -0.85 -33.56 1.25
CA GLY A 114 0.17 -33.00 2.12
C GLY A 114 1.50 -32.68 1.41
N THR A 115 1.51 -32.63 0.08
CA THR A 115 2.70 -32.22 -0.70
C THR A 115 2.88 -30.71 -0.68
N ALA A 116 1.75 -29.95 -0.71
CA ALA A 116 1.78 -28.50 -0.71
C ALA A 116 1.83 -27.95 0.72
N VAL A 117 2.90 -27.23 1.02
CA VAL A 117 3.07 -26.45 2.26
C VAL A 117 2.28 -25.15 2.18
N PHE A 118 2.26 -24.53 0.99
CA PHE A 118 1.66 -23.21 0.76
C PHE A 118 0.53 -23.28 -0.26
N VAL A 119 -0.60 -22.66 0.08
CA VAL A 119 -1.74 -22.46 -0.81
C VAL A 119 -1.94 -20.96 -1.01
N LEU A 120 -1.57 -20.45 -2.18
CA LEU A 120 -1.74 -19.04 -2.51
C LEU A 120 -3.11 -18.80 -3.12
N LEU A 121 -3.82 -17.80 -2.60
CA LEU A 121 -5.19 -17.47 -2.99
C LEU A 121 -5.33 -15.96 -3.18
N ALA A 122 -6.12 -15.58 -4.19
CA ALA A 122 -6.62 -14.22 -4.27
C ALA A 122 -7.79 -14.04 -3.28
N PRO A 123 -8.00 -12.85 -2.70
CA PRO A 123 -9.04 -12.63 -1.69
C PRO A 123 -10.45 -12.96 -2.19
N GLU A 124 -10.75 -12.75 -3.49
CA GLU A 124 -12.03 -13.10 -4.12
C GLU A 124 -12.33 -14.61 -4.10
N GLN A 125 -11.30 -15.45 -4.00
CA GLN A 125 -11.50 -16.89 -3.87
C GLN A 125 -12.03 -17.26 -2.49
N LEU A 126 -11.66 -16.50 -1.46
CA LEU A 126 -12.13 -16.69 -0.09
C LEU A 126 -13.55 -16.17 0.15
N ALA A 127 -14.08 -15.35 -0.76
CA ALA A 127 -15.50 -15.01 -0.78
C ALA A 127 -16.41 -16.20 -1.21
N ARG A 128 -15.82 -17.28 -1.73
CA ARG A 128 -16.56 -18.48 -2.15
C ARG A 128 -16.61 -19.50 -1.00
N GLN A 129 -17.80 -19.77 -0.48
CA GLN A 129 -17.98 -20.71 0.62
C GLN A 129 -17.35 -22.09 0.36
N ALA A 130 -17.45 -22.61 -0.87
CA ALA A 130 -16.84 -23.88 -1.24
C ALA A 130 -15.30 -23.91 -1.09
N THR A 131 -14.62 -22.77 -1.27
CA THR A 131 -13.18 -22.64 -1.01
C THR A 131 -12.89 -22.67 0.49
N VAL A 132 -13.67 -21.91 1.27
CA VAL A 132 -13.55 -21.87 2.74
C VAL A 132 -13.82 -23.25 3.34
N ASP A 133 -14.86 -23.97 2.89
CA ASP A 133 -15.19 -25.32 3.37
C ASP A 133 -14.06 -26.32 3.09
N ARG A 134 -13.41 -26.24 1.92
CA ARG A 134 -12.24 -27.06 1.62
C ARG A 134 -11.06 -26.76 2.54
N LEU A 135 -10.73 -25.48 2.72
CA LEU A 135 -9.64 -25.06 3.62
C LEU A 135 -9.91 -25.47 5.07
N LYS A 136 -11.17 -25.37 5.51
CA LYS A 136 -11.58 -25.83 6.85
C LYS A 136 -11.35 -27.32 7.04
N ALA A 137 -11.61 -28.13 6.02
CA ALA A 137 -11.40 -29.60 6.08
C ALA A 137 -9.91 -29.97 6.14
N LEU A 138 -9.00 -29.08 5.72
CA LEU A 138 -7.55 -29.27 5.72
C LEU A 138 -6.87 -28.83 7.03
N ASP A 139 -7.60 -28.17 7.92
CA ASP A 139 -7.11 -27.70 9.23
C ASP A 139 -5.85 -26.83 9.09
N VAL A 140 -6.01 -25.63 8.53
CA VAL A 140 -4.93 -24.70 8.18
C VAL A 140 -4.03 -24.37 9.37
N SER A 141 -2.71 -24.48 9.20
CA SER A 141 -1.72 -24.22 10.25
C SER A 141 -1.40 -22.74 10.46
N LEU A 142 -1.48 -21.94 9.39
CA LEU A 142 -1.13 -20.51 9.37
C LEU A 142 -1.97 -19.77 8.33
N PHE A 143 -2.48 -18.60 8.69
CA PHE A 143 -3.21 -17.69 7.79
C PHE A 143 -2.37 -16.45 7.53
N VAL A 144 -1.85 -16.33 6.32
CA VAL A 144 -0.97 -15.22 5.90
C VAL A 144 -1.76 -14.22 5.08
N VAL A 145 -1.68 -12.96 5.44
CA VAL A 145 -2.25 -11.84 4.69
C VAL A 145 -1.11 -10.95 4.21
N ASP A 146 -0.75 -11.12 2.95
CA ASP A 146 0.25 -10.26 2.30
C ASP A 146 -0.40 -8.96 1.84
N GLU A 147 0.39 -7.88 1.78
CA GLU A 147 -0.09 -6.51 1.57
C GLU A 147 -1.28 -6.16 2.48
N ALA A 148 -1.13 -6.46 3.78
CA ALA A 148 -2.20 -6.33 4.77
C ALA A 148 -2.79 -4.91 4.87
N HIS A 149 -2.09 -3.87 4.37
CA HIS A 149 -2.64 -2.52 4.25
C HIS A 149 -3.90 -2.45 3.38
N CYS A 150 -4.11 -3.44 2.48
CA CYS A 150 -5.33 -3.55 1.68
C CYS A 150 -6.59 -3.81 2.52
N VAL A 151 -6.47 -4.29 3.75
CA VAL A 151 -7.58 -4.49 4.71
C VAL A 151 -8.12 -3.15 5.21
N SER A 152 -7.24 -2.15 5.31
CA SER A 152 -7.53 -0.88 5.93
C SER A 152 -8.16 0.11 4.93
N SER A 153 -9.26 0.73 5.30
CA SER A 153 -9.85 1.86 4.57
C SER A 153 -8.91 3.08 4.56
N TRP A 154 -7.97 3.13 5.49
CA TRP A 154 -6.88 4.10 5.57
C TRP A 154 -5.63 3.67 4.78
N GLY A 155 -5.57 2.43 4.26
CA GLY A 155 -4.52 1.94 3.38
C GLY A 155 -4.61 2.57 1.98
N HIS A 156 -3.48 2.77 1.31
CA HIS A 156 -3.43 3.42 -0.01
C HIS A 156 -3.98 2.55 -1.15
N ASP A 157 -4.10 1.24 -0.98
CA ASP A 157 -4.68 0.27 -1.94
C ASP A 157 -5.78 -0.54 -1.25
N PHE A 158 -6.77 0.15 -0.68
CA PHE A 158 -7.90 -0.50 -0.03
C PHE A 158 -8.66 -1.41 -1.03
N ARG A 159 -8.91 -2.66 -0.59
CA ARG A 159 -9.65 -3.65 -1.39
C ARG A 159 -10.80 -4.23 -0.59
N PRO A 160 -12.07 -4.02 -1.06
CA PRO A 160 -13.25 -4.54 -0.36
C PRO A 160 -13.19 -6.04 -0.10
N ASP A 161 -12.56 -6.83 -1.01
CA ASP A 161 -12.43 -8.29 -0.87
C ASP A 161 -11.60 -8.70 0.36
N TYR A 162 -10.77 -7.81 0.91
CA TYR A 162 -10.01 -8.06 2.14
C TYR A 162 -10.84 -7.90 3.42
N LEU A 163 -11.96 -7.18 3.39
CA LEU A 163 -12.80 -6.96 4.59
C LEU A 163 -13.37 -8.24 5.19
N GLY A 164 -13.57 -9.27 4.35
CA GLY A 164 -14.09 -10.55 4.79
C GLY A 164 -13.08 -11.50 5.45
N LEU A 165 -11.78 -11.16 5.43
CA LEU A 165 -10.72 -12.09 5.83
C LEU A 165 -10.76 -12.48 7.31
N GLY A 166 -11.16 -11.56 8.20
CA GLY A 166 -11.36 -11.86 9.63
C GLY A 166 -12.43 -12.93 9.85
N ASN A 167 -13.56 -12.83 9.15
CA ASN A 167 -14.63 -13.83 9.21
C ASN A 167 -14.18 -15.17 8.60
N VAL A 168 -13.39 -15.16 7.54
CA VAL A 168 -12.81 -16.38 6.96
C VAL A 168 -11.88 -17.05 7.96
N ARG A 169 -10.98 -16.31 8.61
CA ARG A 169 -10.11 -16.82 9.67
C ARG A 169 -10.91 -17.51 10.78
N GLU A 170 -11.99 -16.90 11.24
CA GLU A 170 -12.87 -17.47 12.27
C GLU A 170 -13.47 -18.80 11.82
N GLN A 171 -13.96 -18.88 10.58
CA GLN A 171 -14.48 -20.11 9.99
C GLN A 171 -13.42 -21.22 9.87
N LEU A 172 -12.15 -20.86 9.70
CA LEU A 172 -11.01 -21.79 9.64
C LEU A 172 -10.52 -22.25 11.03
N GLY A 173 -11.17 -21.82 12.12
CA GLY A 173 -10.80 -22.22 13.48
C GLY A 173 -9.77 -21.31 14.15
N ASN A 174 -9.61 -20.08 13.68
CA ASN A 174 -8.68 -19.08 14.19
C ASN A 174 -7.20 -19.50 14.16
N PRO A 175 -6.66 -19.95 13.02
CA PRO A 175 -5.23 -20.18 12.90
C PRO A 175 -4.45 -18.88 13.22
N PRO A 176 -3.17 -18.96 13.65
CA PRO A 176 -2.32 -17.78 13.80
C PRO A 176 -2.29 -16.96 12.53
N VAL A 177 -2.26 -15.61 12.66
CA VAL A 177 -2.20 -14.70 11.51
C VAL A 177 -0.80 -14.11 11.36
N ALA A 178 -0.28 -14.16 10.14
CA ALA A 178 0.85 -13.34 9.71
C ALA A 178 0.34 -12.24 8.80
N ALA A 179 0.15 -11.03 9.31
CA ALA A 179 -0.19 -9.85 8.52
C ALA A 179 1.09 -9.10 8.12
N LEU A 180 1.35 -8.94 6.83
CA LEU A 180 2.59 -8.39 6.30
C LEU A 180 2.31 -7.19 5.41
N THR A 181 3.04 -6.11 5.61
CA THR A 181 2.96 -4.93 4.72
C THR A 181 4.27 -4.16 4.70
N ALA A 182 4.50 -3.42 3.62
CA ALA A 182 5.62 -2.49 3.53
C ALA A 182 5.31 -1.14 4.17
N THR A 183 4.04 -0.76 4.23
CA THR A 183 3.58 0.56 4.65
C THR A 183 2.36 0.43 5.53
N ALA A 184 2.43 0.92 6.75
CA ALA A 184 1.29 1.10 7.62
C ALA A 184 1.59 2.20 8.64
N SER A 185 0.88 3.32 8.54
CA SER A 185 0.85 4.33 9.58
C SER A 185 0.17 3.76 10.84
N PRO A 186 0.36 4.34 12.03
CA PRO A 186 -0.23 3.79 13.25
C PRO A 186 -1.71 3.43 13.15
N PRO A 187 -2.61 4.30 12.60
CA PRO A 187 -4.02 3.94 12.46
C PRO A 187 -4.29 2.79 11.48
N VAL A 188 -3.48 2.66 10.42
CA VAL A 188 -3.58 1.52 9.51
C VAL A 188 -3.23 0.22 10.24
N ARG A 189 -2.26 0.24 11.14
CA ARG A 189 -1.90 -0.92 11.97
C ARG A 189 -3.04 -1.33 12.89
N ASP A 190 -3.66 -0.36 13.55
CA ASP A 190 -4.77 -0.61 14.47
C ASP A 190 -5.97 -1.21 13.72
N GLU A 191 -6.32 -0.66 12.55
CA GLU A 191 -7.40 -1.22 11.71
C GLU A 191 -7.06 -2.62 11.16
N ILE A 192 -5.80 -2.91 10.79
CA ILE A 192 -5.39 -4.26 10.39
C ILE A 192 -5.62 -5.25 11.53
N VAL A 193 -5.20 -4.90 12.74
CA VAL A 193 -5.37 -5.75 13.94
C VAL A 193 -6.85 -6.02 14.20
N GLU A 194 -7.69 -4.99 14.15
CA GLU A 194 -9.12 -5.10 14.35
C GLU A 194 -9.81 -5.94 13.27
N ARG A 195 -9.59 -5.61 11.99
CA ARG A 195 -10.25 -6.25 10.85
C ARG A 195 -9.88 -7.72 10.67
N LEU A 196 -8.65 -8.09 10.99
CA LEU A 196 -8.21 -9.49 10.98
C LEU A 196 -8.49 -10.22 12.29
N ALA A 197 -9.17 -9.58 13.25
CA ALA A 197 -9.48 -10.11 14.57
C ALA A 197 -8.24 -10.71 15.27
N MET A 198 -7.09 -10.02 15.16
CA MET A 198 -5.83 -10.46 15.77
C MET A 198 -5.89 -10.29 17.29
N LYS A 199 -5.35 -11.28 18.01
CA LYS A 199 -5.37 -11.30 19.48
C LYS A 199 -3.96 -11.11 20.02
N ASP A 200 -3.71 -10.01 20.72
CA ASP A 200 -2.40 -9.67 21.30
C ASP A 200 -1.23 -9.95 20.31
N PRO A 201 -1.26 -9.36 19.09
CA PRO A 201 -0.27 -9.67 18.07
C PRO A 201 1.12 -9.19 18.51
N LEU A 202 2.16 -9.91 18.07
CA LEU A 202 3.50 -9.33 18.05
C LEU A 202 3.57 -8.32 16.90
N VAL A 203 3.70 -7.03 17.24
CA VAL A 203 3.82 -5.96 16.24
C VAL A 203 5.31 -5.68 16.02
N LEU A 204 5.78 -5.96 14.81
CA LEU A 204 7.15 -5.71 14.36
C LEU A 204 7.13 -4.54 13.40
N VAL A 205 7.76 -3.44 13.79
CA VAL A 205 7.89 -2.25 12.95
C VAL A 205 9.36 -1.94 12.81
N HIS A 206 9.92 -2.15 11.63
CA HIS A 206 11.33 -1.99 11.40
C HIS A 206 11.62 -1.26 10.10
N GLY A 207 12.58 -0.34 10.19
CA GLY A 207 13.38 0.07 9.06
C GLY A 207 12.68 0.90 7.99
N PHE A 208 11.81 1.85 8.35
CA PHE A 208 11.35 2.84 7.36
C PHE A 208 12.50 3.72 6.89
N ASP A 209 13.59 3.83 7.65
CA ASP A 209 14.73 4.61 7.20
C ASP A 209 15.51 3.91 6.07
N ARG A 210 15.73 4.65 5.01
CA ARG A 210 16.52 4.26 3.83
C ARG A 210 17.63 5.28 3.60
N PRO A 211 18.71 5.25 4.42
CA PRO A 211 19.74 6.28 4.43
C PRO A 211 20.49 6.42 3.09
N ASN A 212 20.48 5.37 2.28
CA ASN A 212 21.11 5.35 0.95
C ASN A 212 20.29 6.08 -0.14
N ILE A 213 19.02 6.44 0.12
CA ILE A 213 18.20 7.16 -0.85
C ILE A 213 18.28 8.67 -0.58
N ASN A 214 18.79 9.44 -1.51
CA ASN A 214 18.71 10.90 -1.46
C ASN A 214 17.29 11.35 -1.82
N LEU A 215 16.65 12.15 -0.94
CA LEU A 215 15.30 12.65 -1.14
C LEU A 215 15.34 14.11 -1.58
N SER A 216 14.68 14.45 -2.70
CA SER A 216 14.60 15.82 -3.17
C SER A 216 13.24 16.18 -3.77
N VAL A 217 12.84 17.43 -3.61
CA VAL A 217 11.63 18.02 -4.18
C VAL A 217 12.00 19.25 -5.01
N VAL A 218 11.60 19.22 -6.27
CA VAL A 218 11.79 20.33 -7.21
C VAL A 218 10.46 21.01 -7.48
N ARG A 219 10.29 22.24 -6.99
CA ARG A 219 9.03 22.99 -7.15
C ARG A 219 8.99 23.74 -8.47
N HIS A 220 7.84 23.75 -9.12
CA HIS A 220 7.62 24.39 -10.42
C HIS A 220 6.36 25.25 -10.41
N HIS A 221 6.37 26.32 -11.23
CA HIS A 221 5.21 27.19 -11.45
C HIS A 221 4.54 26.94 -12.81
N LYS A 222 5.29 26.41 -13.81
CA LYS A 222 4.78 26.20 -15.18
C LYS A 222 4.98 24.75 -15.61
N ASP A 223 3.96 24.16 -16.22
CA ASP A 223 4.00 22.79 -16.73
C ASP A 223 5.15 22.55 -17.73
N LYS A 224 5.36 23.49 -18.64
CA LYS A 224 6.45 23.40 -19.64
C LYS A 224 7.84 23.31 -18.99
N ASP A 225 8.07 24.08 -17.93
CA ASP A 225 9.36 24.09 -17.23
C ASP A 225 9.50 22.81 -16.39
N LYS A 226 8.43 22.34 -15.73
CA LYS A 226 8.39 21.04 -15.05
C LYS A 226 8.76 19.91 -16.01
N ARG A 227 8.09 19.80 -17.16
CA ARG A 227 8.37 18.75 -18.16
C ARG A 227 9.80 18.76 -18.65
N ARG A 228 10.36 19.96 -18.89
CA ARG A 228 11.77 20.10 -19.29
C ARG A 228 12.71 19.64 -18.18
N ALA A 229 12.45 20.04 -16.95
CA ALA A 229 13.25 19.66 -15.79
C ALA A 229 13.21 18.14 -15.53
N VAL A 230 12.02 17.51 -15.58
CA VAL A 230 11.87 16.04 -15.49
C VAL A 230 12.73 15.32 -16.51
N LEU A 231 12.64 15.71 -17.80
CA LEU A 231 13.42 15.09 -18.88
C LEU A 231 14.93 15.29 -18.73
N GLY A 232 15.37 16.44 -18.22
CA GLY A 232 16.78 16.72 -17.93
C GLY A 232 17.26 15.87 -16.76
N GLN A 233 16.52 15.89 -15.65
CA GLN A 233 16.84 15.13 -14.43
C GLN A 233 16.95 13.62 -14.69
N VAL A 234 15.99 13.06 -15.42
CA VAL A 234 16.02 11.63 -15.78
C VAL A 234 17.22 11.30 -16.67
N ALA A 235 17.53 12.16 -17.67
CA ALA A 235 18.68 11.94 -18.55
C ALA A 235 20.02 12.01 -17.79
N ASP A 236 20.12 12.87 -16.79
CA ASP A 236 21.34 12.96 -15.96
C ASP A 236 21.45 11.75 -15.00
N LEU A 237 20.37 11.37 -14.35
CA LEU A 237 20.34 10.21 -13.45
C LEU A 237 20.55 8.89 -14.18
N ALA A 238 20.06 8.73 -15.41
CA ALA A 238 20.27 7.53 -16.23
C ALA A 238 21.75 7.22 -16.53
N ARG A 239 22.64 8.18 -16.32
CA ARG A 239 24.10 7.96 -16.39
C ARG A 239 24.65 7.19 -15.19
N THR A 240 23.93 7.18 -14.08
CA THR A 240 24.32 6.48 -12.85
C THR A 240 23.77 5.04 -12.80
N GLY A 241 22.81 4.70 -13.64
CA GLY A 241 22.19 3.39 -13.74
C GLY A 241 20.73 3.47 -14.16
N LYS A 242 20.04 2.34 -14.20
CA LYS A 242 18.64 2.27 -14.59
C LYS A 242 17.70 2.83 -13.52
N GLY A 243 16.53 3.32 -13.93
CA GLY A 243 15.57 3.86 -12.99
C GLY A 243 14.12 3.91 -13.49
N LEU A 244 13.29 4.53 -12.67
CA LEU A 244 11.84 4.64 -12.90
C LEU A 244 11.42 6.11 -13.00
N LEU A 245 10.49 6.40 -13.91
CA LEU A 245 9.79 7.68 -13.98
C LEU A 245 8.29 7.45 -13.82
N TYR A 246 7.70 7.94 -12.74
CA TYR A 246 6.26 7.86 -12.52
C TYR A 246 5.52 9.08 -13.07
N ALA A 247 4.44 8.83 -13.81
CA ALA A 247 3.53 9.84 -14.33
C ALA A 247 2.07 9.49 -14.03
N ALA A 248 1.22 10.49 -13.80
CA ALA A 248 -0.17 10.29 -13.38
C ALA A 248 -1.06 9.67 -14.47
N THR A 249 -0.72 9.85 -15.75
CA THR A 249 -1.59 9.44 -16.86
C THR A 249 -0.89 8.52 -17.85
N ARG A 250 -1.67 7.62 -18.50
CA ARG A 250 -1.18 6.75 -19.58
C ARG A 250 -0.54 7.56 -20.71
N LYS A 251 -1.20 8.63 -21.14
CA LYS A 251 -0.69 9.54 -22.17
C LYS A 251 0.62 10.18 -21.75
N GLY A 252 0.72 10.62 -20.50
CA GLY A 252 1.96 11.18 -19.95
C GLY A 252 3.11 10.18 -19.98
N THR A 253 2.88 8.91 -19.63
CA THR A 253 3.92 7.88 -19.70
C THR A 253 4.44 7.69 -21.12
N GLU A 254 3.54 7.63 -22.12
CA GLU A 254 3.92 7.49 -23.52
C GLU A 254 4.71 8.71 -24.04
N GLU A 255 4.25 9.93 -23.70
CA GLU A 255 4.93 11.18 -24.10
C GLU A 255 6.35 11.28 -23.48
N TYR A 256 6.52 10.98 -22.20
CA TYR A 256 7.83 11.00 -21.55
C TYR A 256 8.76 9.92 -22.12
N ALA A 257 8.28 8.70 -22.31
CA ALA A 257 9.07 7.60 -22.87
C ALA A 257 9.58 7.95 -24.28
N ALA A 258 8.69 8.43 -25.18
CA ALA A 258 9.05 8.84 -26.51
C ALA A 258 10.10 9.97 -26.52
N ARG A 259 9.98 10.97 -25.62
CA ARG A 259 10.94 12.07 -25.51
C ARG A 259 12.29 11.62 -24.95
N LEU A 260 12.32 10.69 -23.99
CA LEU A 260 13.56 10.11 -23.46
C LEU A 260 14.25 9.26 -24.53
N ALA A 261 13.49 8.47 -25.29
CA ALA A 261 14.00 7.71 -26.42
C ALA A 261 14.61 8.62 -27.50
N SER A 262 13.98 9.77 -27.80
CA SER A 262 14.53 10.76 -28.75
C SER A 262 15.83 11.41 -28.26
N LYS A 263 16.15 11.32 -26.97
CA LYS A 263 17.42 11.74 -26.36
C LYS A 263 18.48 10.62 -26.30
N GLY A 264 18.18 9.43 -26.87
CA GLY A 264 19.11 8.31 -26.95
C GLY A 264 19.04 7.34 -25.76
N LEU A 265 18.05 7.46 -24.87
CA LEU A 265 17.83 6.52 -23.76
C LEU A 265 16.95 5.34 -24.21
N ARG A 266 17.24 4.14 -23.71
CA ARG A 266 16.38 2.98 -23.87
C ARG A 266 15.22 3.11 -22.87
N ALA A 267 14.13 3.75 -23.31
CA ALA A 267 12.98 4.09 -22.46
C ALA A 267 11.68 3.52 -23.01
N GLU A 268 10.91 2.82 -22.16
CA GLU A 268 9.61 2.23 -22.50
C GLU A 268 8.52 2.71 -21.55
N ALA A 269 7.29 2.87 -22.10
CA ALA A 269 6.12 3.22 -21.30
C ALA A 269 5.41 1.97 -20.79
N TYR A 270 5.03 1.95 -19.51
CA TYR A 270 4.31 0.85 -18.87
C TYR A 270 3.04 1.36 -18.16
N HIS A 271 1.89 0.85 -18.55
CA HIS A 271 0.59 1.16 -17.92
C HIS A 271 -0.45 0.08 -18.21
N ALA A 272 -1.52 0.04 -17.43
CA ALA A 272 -2.60 -0.97 -17.55
C ALA A 272 -3.35 -0.97 -18.89
N GLY A 273 -3.18 0.06 -19.73
CA GLY A 273 -3.74 0.12 -21.09
C GLY A 273 -2.94 -0.67 -22.13
N ARG A 274 -1.71 -1.10 -21.83
CA ARG A 274 -0.92 -1.98 -22.70
C ARG A 274 -1.36 -3.45 -22.57
N ARG A 275 -1.17 -4.24 -23.64
CA ARG A 275 -1.47 -5.68 -23.61
C ARG A 275 -0.60 -6.38 -22.57
N ALA A 276 -1.08 -7.47 -22.00
CA ALA A 276 -0.36 -8.22 -20.97
C ALA A 276 1.04 -8.66 -21.45
N ALA A 277 1.13 -9.22 -22.67
CA ALA A 277 2.39 -9.63 -23.26
C ALA A 277 3.41 -8.47 -23.44
N ASP A 278 2.93 -7.26 -23.81
CA ASP A 278 3.81 -6.09 -23.94
C ASP A 278 4.33 -5.65 -22.57
N ARG A 279 3.51 -5.74 -21.53
CA ARG A 279 3.90 -5.43 -20.15
C ARG A 279 4.93 -6.42 -19.61
N GLU A 280 4.72 -7.70 -19.83
CA GLU A 280 5.64 -8.76 -19.47
C GLU A 280 6.99 -8.58 -20.18
N HIS A 281 6.97 -8.30 -21.48
CA HIS A 281 8.19 -8.02 -22.23
C HIS A 281 8.98 -6.82 -21.70
N ILE A 282 8.31 -5.70 -21.39
CA ILE A 282 8.97 -4.52 -20.81
C ILE A 282 9.56 -4.84 -19.44
N HIS A 283 8.85 -5.62 -18.63
CA HIS A 283 9.32 -6.08 -17.32
C HIS A 283 10.62 -6.90 -17.47
N ASP A 284 10.63 -7.89 -18.37
CA ASP A 284 11.80 -8.72 -18.66
C ASP A 284 13.00 -7.90 -19.16
N LEU A 285 12.77 -6.95 -20.07
CA LEU A 285 13.84 -6.07 -20.57
C LEU A 285 14.45 -5.24 -19.41
N PHE A 286 13.62 -4.75 -18.49
CA PHE A 286 14.09 -3.98 -17.34
C PHE A 286 14.89 -4.86 -16.34
N LEU A 287 14.42 -6.08 -16.09
CA LEU A 287 15.16 -7.02 -15.22
C LEU A 287 16.54 -7.37 -15.80
N ARG A 288 16.64 -7.52 -17.12
CA ARG A 288 17.89 -7.86 -17.84
C ARG A 288 18.79 -6.67 -18.16
N ASP A 289 18.56 -5.50 -17.54
CA ASP A 289 19.34 -4.26 -17.76
C ASP A 289 19.34 -3.77 -19.23
N GLN A 290 18.30 -4.12 -19.99
CA GLN A 290 18.15 -3.71 -21.38
C GLN A 290 17.39 -2.40 -21.55
N LEU A 291 16.84 -1.85 -20.47
CA LEU A 291 16.23 -0.53 -20.41
C LEU A 291 16.97 0.36 -19.41
N ASP A 292 17.12 1.63 -19.78
CA ASP A 292 17.68 2.67 -18.90
C ASP A 292 16.57 3.24 -18.01
N VAL A 293 15.34 3.35 -18.54
CA VAL A 293 14.21 3.96 -17.85
C VAL A 293 12.90 3.25 -18.21
N VAL A 294 12.12 2.87 -17.21
CA VAL A 294 10.71 2.56 -17.39
C VAL A 294 9.88 3.77 -16.97
N VAL A 295 9.06 4.28 -17.88
CA VAL A 295 8.12 5.37 -17.61
C VAL A 295 6.75 4.77 -17.30
N ALA A 296 6.27 4.89 -16.08
CA ALA A 296 5.12 4.13 -15.64
C ALA A 296 4.04 4.96 -14.94
N THR A 297 2.81 4.43 -14.93
CA THR A 297 1.83 4.76 -13.90
C THR A 297 2.06 3.86 -12.66
N THR A 298 1.28 4.03 -11.60
CA THR A 298 1.29 3.14 -10.42
C THR A 298 1.14 1.65 -10.75
N ALA A 299 0.73 1.31 -11.99
CA ALA A 299 0.62 -0.08 -12.47
C ALA A 299 1.97 -0.83 -12.56
N PHE A 300 3.10 -0.12 -12.66
CA PHE A 300 4.44 -0.70 -12.62
C PHE A 300 4.99 -0.58 -11.20
N GLY A 301 4.67 -1.56 -10.40
CA GLY A 301 5.01 -1.41 -9.00
C GLY A 301 5.16 -2.74 -8.27
N MET A 302 4.12 -3.51 -8.14
CA MET A 302 4.17 -4.78 -7.42
C MET A 302 4.91 -5.83 -8.27
N GLY A 303 5.82 -6.59 -7.64
CA GLY A 303 6.61 -7.65 -8.31
C GLY A 303 7.96 -7.20 -8.89
N ILE A 304 8.35 -5.91 -8.83
CA ILE A 304 9.69 -5.51 -9.25
C ILE A 304 10.65 -5.68 -8.09
N ASP A 305 11.43 -6.73 -8.15
CA ASP A 305 12.50 -7.02 -7.19
C ASP A 305 13.86 -7.04 -7.88
N THR A 306 14.33 -5.85 -8.28
CA THR A 306 15.68 -5.69 -8.84
C THR A 306 16.50 -4.76 -7.92
N PRO A 307 17.70 -5.19 -7.50
CA PRO A 307 18.47 -4.45 -6.51
C PRO A 307 19.08 -3.14 -7.02
N ASN A 308 19.36 -3.06 -8.32
CA ASN A 308 20.21 -2.04 -8.94
C ASN A 308 19.45 -0.86 -9.56
N VAL A 309 18.26 -0.52 -9.08
CA VAL A 309 17.56 0.73 -9.47
C VAL A 309 18.25 1.91 -8.80
N ARG A 310 18.77 2.85 -9.61
CA ARG A 310 19.54 3.99 -9.10
C ARG A 310 18.70 5.24 -8.86
N PHE A 311 17.53 5.34 -9.49
CA PHE A 311 16.65 6.49 -9.27
C PHE A 311 15.18 6.16 -9.45
N VAL A 312 14.36 6.93 -8.72
CA VAL A 312 12.91 7.04 -8.92
C VAL A 312 12.56 8.51 -9.03
N VAL A 313 12.02 8.91 -10.17
CA VAL A 313 11.56 10.27 -10.42
C VAL A 313 10.05 10.29 -10.52
N HIS A 314 9.40 11.23 -9.84
CA HIS A 314 7.97 11.49 -9.96
C HIS A 314 7.76 12.75 -10.80
N ALA A 315 7.19 12.59 -11.99
CA ALA A 315 6.78 13.73 -12.83
C ALA A 315 5.53 14.41 -12.28
N ASP A 316 4.70 13.67 -11.58
CA ASP A 316 3.47 14.14 -10.96
C ASP A 316 3.39 13.67 -9.51
N ILE A 317 2.69 14.44 -8.66
CA ILE A 317 2.55 14.11 -7.25
C ILE A 317 1.81 12.78 -7.07
N PRO A 318 2.31 11.84 -6.23
CA PRO A 318 1.61 10.62 -5.85
C PRO A 318 0.30 10.92 -5.10
N GLU A 319 -0.55 9.92 -4.96
CA GLU A 319 -1.84 10.02 -4.28
C GLU A 319 -1.73 10.04 -2.75
N SER A 320 -0.62 9.54 -2.21
CA SER A 320 -0.36 9.48 -0.77
C SER A 320 1.13 9.36 -0.47
N LEU A 321 1.52 9.62 0.78
CA LEU A 321 2.89 9.34 1.26
C LEU A 321 3.20 7.85 1.29
N ASP A 322 2.21 7.00 1.51
CA ASP A 322 2.36 5.54 1.47
C ASP A 322 2.74 5.07 0.06
N ALA A 323 2.00 5.53 -0.96
CA ALA A 323 2.31 5.24 -2.36
C ALA A 323 3.70 5.79 -2.74
N TYR A 324 4.00 7.03 -2.37
CA TYR A 324 5.31 7.64 -2.60
C TYR A 324 6.43 6.80 -1.98
N TYR A 325 6.28 6.41 -0.70
CA TYR A 325 7.28 5.61 0.00
C TYR A 325 7.50 4.24 -0.65
N GLN A 326 6.44 3.56 -1.07
CA GLN A 326 6.55 2.29 -1.78
C GLN A 326 7.26 2.43 -3.13
N GLU A 327 6.97 3.51 -3.87
CA GLU A 327 7.56 3.77 -5.18
C GLU A 327 9.04 4.12 -5.06
N ILE A 328 9.44 5.01 -4.15
CA ILE A 328 10.86 5.34 -3.92
C ILE A 328 11.64 4.18 -3.30
N GLY A 329 10.96 3.32 -2.51
CA GLY A 329 11.55 2.14 -1.88
C GLY A 329 12.04 1.08 -2.88
N ARG A 330 11.76 1.23 -4.19
CA ARG A 330 12.30 0.39 -5.26
C ARG A 330 13.75 0.71 -5.57
N ALA A 331 14.20 1.93 -5.26
CA ALA A 331 15.57 2.36 -5.50
C ALA A 331 16.53 1.82 -4.43
N GLY A 332 17.75 1.50 -4.83
CA GLY A 332 18.87 1.18 -3.94
C GLY A 332 18.62 0.01 -2.99
N ARG A 333 17.96 -1.05 -3.42
CA ARG A 333 17.71 -2.24 -2.56
C ARG A 333 18.97 -3.00 -2.18
N ASP A 334 20.03 -2.84 -2.96
CA ASP A 334 21.36 -3.33 -2.69
C ASP A 334 22.13 -2.52 -1.63
N GLY A 335 21.56 -1.44 -1.12
CA GLY A 335 22.19 -0.52 -0.17
C GLY A 335 23.04 0.56 -0.83
N GLU A 336 23.29 0.48 -2.15
CA GLU A 336 24.05 1.48 -2.89
C GLU A 336 23.27 2.81 -3.02
N PRO A 337 23.98 3.94 -3.19
CA PRO A 337 23.36 5.25 -3.33
C PRO A 337 22.32 5.30 -4.44
N ALA A 338 21.18 5.89 -4.14
CA ALA A 338 20.08 6.08 -5.08
C ALA A 338 19.40 7.44 -4.87
N ALA A 339 18.65 7.92 -5.86
CA ALA A 339 17.95 9.20 -5.80
C ALA A 339 16.44 9.03 -5.94
N ALA A 340 15.68 9.75 -5.10
CA ALA A 340 14.24 9.92 -5.24
C ALA A 340 13.92 11.40 -5.44
N VAL A 341 13.38 11.76 -6.61
CA VAL A 341 13.10 13.14 -6.99
C VAL A 341 11.62 13.32 -7.27
N LEU A 342 10.97 14.23 -6.53
CA LEU A 342 9.60 14.63 -6.77
C LEU A 342 9.56 16.00 -7.48
N HIS A 343 9.04 16.03 -8.69
CA HIS A 343 8.71 17.28 -9.37
C HIS A 343 7.29 17.71 -9.01
N TYR A 344 7.18 18.78 -8.24
CA TYR A 344 5.94 19.26 -7.67
C TYR A 344 5.48 20.58 -8.27
N ARG A 345 4.19 20.68 -8.53
CA ARG A 345 3.48 21.91 -8.89
C ARG A 345 2.10 21.87 -8.21
N SER A 346 1.71 22.95 -7.53
CA SER A 346 0.47 23.01 -6.77
C SER A 346 -0.79 22.76 -7.62
N GLU A 347 -0.79 23.18 -8.88
CA GLU A 347 -1.92 22.99 -9.79
C GLU A 347 -2.14 21.52 -10.18
N ASP A 348 -1.13 20.67 -10.05
CA ASP A 348 -1.24 19.23 -10.35
C ASP A 348 -2.07 18.49 -9.31
N LEU A 349 -2.30 19.06 -8.12
CA LEU A 349 -3.21 18.53 -7.12
C LEU A 349 -4.65 18.43 -7.62
N GLY A 350 -5.10 19.41 -8.44
CA GLY A 350 -6.43 19.39 -9.04
C GLY A 350 -6.67 18.17 -9.93
N LEU A 351 -5.65 17.65 -10.59
CA LEU A 351 -5.74 16.43 -11.37
C LEU A 351 -6.01 15.20 -10.49
N ARG A 352 -5.34 15.11 -9.33
CA ARG A 352 -5.54 14.01 -8.36
C ARG A 352 -6.91 14.08 -7.70
N THR A 353 -7.35 15.28 -7.30
CA THR A 353 -8.70 15.48 -6.76
C THR A 353 -9.77 15.06 -7.77
N PHE A 354 -9.59 15.40 -9.06
CA PHE A 354 -10.53 15.01 -10.11
C PHE A 354 -10.63 13.49 -10.30
N PHE A 355 -9.53 12.76 -10.19
CA PHE A 355 -9.55 11.29 -10.26
C PHE A 355 -10.12 10.62 -9.01
N GLY A 356 -10.02 11.26 -7.84
CA GLY A 356 -10.59 10.76 -6.58
C GLY A 356 -12.07 11.06 -6.37
N THR A 357 -12.64 12.05 -7.07
CA THR A 357 -14.03 12.47 -6.90
C THR A 357 -15.01 11.64 -7.74
N HIS A 358 -15.43 10.51 -7.23
CA HIS A 358 -16.59 9.79 -7.74
C HIS A 358 -17.64 9.69 -6.65
N SER A 359 -18.28 10.83 -6.32
CA SER A 359 -19.46 10.80 -5.46
C SER A 359 -20.56 9.95 -6.10
N PRO A 360 -21.17 9.01 -5.37
CA PRO A 360 -22.26 8.21 -5.89
C PRO A 360 -23.45 9.15 -6.20
N ASP A 361 -24.07 8.92 -7.34
CA ASP A 361 -25.32 9.59 -7.66
C ASP A 361 -26.50 8.91 -6.93
N PRO A 362 -27.10 9.55 -5.89
CA PRO A 362 -28.15 8.94 -5.09
C PRO A 362 -29.35 8.47 -5.91
N ALA A 363 -29.70 9.20 -6.99
CA ALA A 363 -30.80 8.86 -7.86
C ALA A 363 -30.53 7.57 -8.64
N SER A 364 -29.29 7.38 -9.12
CA SER A 364 -28.87 6.16 -9.83
C SER A 364 -28.80 4.96 -8.90
N LEU A 365 -28.25 5.11 -7.67
CA LEU A 365 -28.25 4.03 -6.68
C LEU A 365 -29.69 3.59 -6.34
N LEU A 366 -30.58 4.57 -6.11
CA LEU A 366 -31.99 4.29 -5.85
C LEU A 366 -32.69 3.55 -6.99
N ALA A 367 -32.38 3.91 -8.24
CA ALA A 367 -32.93 3.24 -9.42
C ALA A 367 -32.51 1.76 -9.48
N VAL A 368 -31.22 1.46 -9.27
CA VAL A 368 -30.71 0.08 -9.21
C VAL A 368 -31.35 -0.72 -8.07
N LEU A 369 -31.43 -0.14 -6.87
CA LEU A 369 -32.05 -0.78 -5.71
C LEU A 369 -33.54 -1.06 -5.91
N LYS A 370 -34.29 -0.18 -6.57
CA LYS A 370 -35.70 -0.40 -6.91
C LYS A 370 -35.88 -1.58 -7.87
N VAL A 371 -35.03 -1.68 -8.88
CA VAL A 371 -35.05 -2.83 -9.81
C VAL A 371 -34.74 -4.13 -9.07
N LEU A 372 -33.69 -4.15 -8.25
CA LEU A 372 -33.30 -5.34 -7.47
C LEU A 372 -34.36 -5.74 -6.44
N LYS A 373 -35.06 -4.78 -5.84
CA LYS A 373 -36.14 -5.05 -4.90
C LYS A 373 -37.39 -5.65 -5.56
N SER A 374 -37.66 -5.30 -6.81
CA SER A 374 -38.78 -5.87 -7.59
C SER A 374 -38.45 -7.21 -8.24
N ALA A 375 -37.17 -7.55 -8.34
CA ALA A 375 -36.71 -8.77 -8.96
C ALA A 375 -37.00 -9.99 -8.07
N LYS A 376 -37.66 -11.03 -8.64
CA LYS A 376 -37.94 -12.31 -7.96
C LYS A 376 -36.75 -13.25 -7.94
N ALA A 377 -35.73 -12.99 -8.74
CA ALA A 377 -34.50 -13.79 -8.91
C ALA A 377 -33.29 -12.84 -9.04
N PRO A 378 -32.05 -13.34 -8.83
CA PRO A 378 -30.85 -12.56 -9.09
C PRO A 378 -30.85 -11.95 -10.49
N ALA A 379 -30.57 -10.65 -10.62
CA ALA A 379 -30.62 -9.93 -11.89
C ALA A 379 -29.21 -9.83 -12.51
N PRO A 380 -28.99 -10.28 -13.77
CA PRO A 380 -27.75 -10.03 -14.48
C PRO A 380 -27.47 -8.54 -14.65
N ARG A 381 -26.16 -8.15 -14.75
CA ARG A 381 -25.78 -6.75 -14.99
C ARG A 381 -26.39 -6.17 -16.27
N SER A 382 -26.54 -7.00 -17.32
CA SER A 382 -27.20 -6.62 -18.58
C SER A 382 -28.66 -6.21 -18.35
N SER A 383 -29.42 -7.00 -17.59
CA SER A 383 -30.82 -6.68 -17.27
C SER A 383 -30.96 -5.41 -16.43
N LEU A 384 -30.02 -5.15 -15.52
CA LEU A 384 -29.99 -3.88 -14.78
C LEU A 384 -29.72 -2.69 -15.71
N ALA A 385 -28.81 -2.86 -16.70
CA ALA A 385 -28.54 -1.84 -17.71
C ALA A 385 -29.77 -1.53 -18.57
N GLU A 386 -30.48 -2.55 -19.03
CA GLU A 386 -31.70 -2.40 -19.80
C GLU A 386 -32.83 -1.73 -19.01
N LEU A 387 -33.09 -2.17 -17.77
CA LEU A 387 -34.18 -1.67 -16.95
C LEU A 387 -33.95 -0.25 -16.41
N THR A 388 -32.69 0.13 -16.18
CA THR A 388 -32.33 1.46 -15.68
C THR A 388 -31.94 2.44 -16.78
N GLY A 389 -31.62 1.95 -17.99
CA GLY A 389 -31.07 2.76 -19.09
C GLY A 389 -29.63 3.21 -18.89
N PHE A 390 -28.92 2.67 -17.89
CA PHE A 390 -27.53 3.06 -17.61
C PHE A 390 -26.51 2.23 -18.40
N PRO A 391 -25.41 2.83 -18.86
CA PRO A 391 -24.32 2.09 -19.48
C PRO A 391 -23.76 0.98 -18.56
N ALA A 392 -23.32 -0.13 -19.10
CA ALA A 392 -22.78 -1.28 -18.34
C ALA A 392 -21.68 -0.89 -17.34
N ARG A 393 -20.79 0.04 -17.72
CA ARG A 393 -19.73 0.55 -16.82
C ARG A 393 -20.31 1.26 -15.61
N ARG A 394 -21.40 2.05 -15.77
CA ARG A 394 -22.06 2.73 -14.66
C ARG A 394 -22.76 1.73 -13.75
N ILE A 395 -23.44 0.71 -14.29
CA ILE A 395 -24.04 -0.38 -13.51
C ILE A 395 -22.97 -1.08 -12.64
N THR A 396 -21.82 -1.40 -13.23
CA THR A 396 -20.73 -2.03 -12.47
C THR A 396 -20.28 -1.17 -11.29
N ALA A 397 -20.09 0.13 -11.49
CA ALA A 397 -19.69 1.05 -10.41
C ALA A 397 -20.77 1.15 -9.31
N LEU A 398 -22.04 1.30 -9.67
CA LEU A 398 -23.15 1.36 -8.71
C LEU A 398 -23.31 0.07 -7.92
N VAL A 399 -23.18 -1.09 -8.58
CA VAL A 399 -23.26 -2.39 -7.92
C VAL A 399 -22.11 -2.56 -6.92
N ASN A 400 -20.89 -2.21 -7.29
CA ASN A 400 -19.74 -2.28 -6.39
C ASN A 400 -19.95 -1.42 -5.14
N GLN A 401 -20.45 -0.19 -5.28
CA GLN A 401 -20.79 0.68 -4.15
C GLN A 401 -21.86 0.07 -3.21
N LEU A 402 -22.84 -0.61 -3.79
CA LEU A 402 -23.88 -1.29 -3.00
C LEU A 402 -23.37 -2.59 -2.35
N GLU A 403 -22.40 -3.26 -2.96
CA GLU A 403 -21.73 -4.43 -2.36
C GLU A 403 -20.89 -4.04 -1.16
N GLU A 404 -20.22 -2.88 -1.22
CA GLU A 404 -19.39 -2.37 -0.12
C GLU A 404 -20.17 -2.15 1.17
N ILE A 405 -21.41 -1.67 1.08
CA ILE A 405 -22.30 -1.51 2.25
C ILE A 405 -23.06 -2.81 2.59
N GLY A 406 -22.76 -3.92 1.92
CA GLY A 406 -23.44 -5.20 2.11
C GLY A 406 -24.91 -5.21 1.66
N ALA A 407 -25.34 -4.20 0.89
CA ALA A 407 -26.72 -4.10 0.42
C ALA A 407 -27.06 -5.14 -0.64
N VAL A 408 -26.10 -5.49 -1.48
CA VAL A 408 -26.27 -6.46 -2.56
C VAL A 408 -25.12 -7.45 -2.58
N SER A 409 -25.29 -8.57 -3.28
CA SER A 409 -24.24 -9.56 -3.51
C SER A 409 -24.29 -10.03 -4.95
N SER A 410 -23.13 -10.04 -5.63
CA SER A 410 -22.98 -10.60 -6.98
C SER A 410 -22.64 -12.10 -6.91
N GLY A 411 -23.25 -12.89 -7.79
CA GLY A 411 -22.98 -14.30 -7.93
C GLY A 411 -23.09 -14.76 -9.38
N LYS A 412 -22.80 -16.02 -9.67
CA LYS A 412 -22.88 -16.61 -11.03
C LYS A 412 -24.25 -16.40 -11.71
N ARG A 413 -25.33 -16.30 -10.91
CA ARG A 413 -26.71 -16.11 -11.42
C ARG A 413 -27.12 -14.65 -11.56
N GLY A 414 -26.28 -13.70 -11.14
CA GLY A 414 -26.56 -12.26 -11.14
C GLY A 414 -26.46 -11.65 -9.75
N ILE A 415 -27.00 -10.44 -9.62
CA ILE A 415 -26.96 -9.60 -8.44
C ILE A 415 -28.26 -9.74 -7.67
N ARG A 416 -28.19 -9.91 -6.37
CA ARG A 416 -29.35 -9.98 -5.47
C ARG A 416 -29.25 -8.98 -4.34
N LEU A 417 -30.37 -8.46 -3.90
CA LEU A 417 -30.48 -7.67 -2.68
C LEU A 417 -30.30 -8.59 -1.45
N THR A 418 -29.37 -8.27 -0.58
CA THR A 418 -29.08 -9.02 0.66
C THR A 418 -29.68 -8.34 1.88
N SER A 419 -29.75 -7.00 1.87
CA SER A 419 -30.27 -6.22 2.98
C SER A 419 -31.79 -6.11 2.96
N LYS A 420 -32.41 -6.15 4.15
CA LYS A 420 -33.84 -5.89 4.37
C LYS A 420 -34.17 -4.40 4.59
N ALA A 421 -33.15 -3.54 4.64
CA ALA A 421 -33.31 -2.10 4.86
C ALA A 421 -34.08 -1.43 3.71
N LYS A 422 -34.64 -0.27 3.98
CA LYS A 422 -35.31 0.52 2.94
C LYS A 422 -34.28 1.04 1.92
N PRO A 423 -34.59 1.06 0.61
CA PRO A 423 -33.65 1.56 -0.41
C PRO A 423 -33.09 2.95 -0.13
N ALA A 424 -33.89 3.85 0.46
CA ALA A 424 -33.42 5.19 0.80
C ALA A 424 -32.35 5.18 1.92
N ALA A 425 -32.44 4.29 2.91
CA ALA A 425 -31.42 4.13 3.94
C ALA A 425 -30.12 3.57 3.34
N LEU A 426 -30.22 2.55 2.47
CA LEU A 426 -29.06 1.99 1.78
C LEU A 426 -28.35 3.01 0.87
N VAL A 427 -29.10 3.91 0.23
CA VAL A 427 -28.53 5.02 -0.53
C VAL A 427 -27.78 5.98 0.41
N GLN A 428 -28.36 6.30 1.56
CA GLN A 428 -27.71 7.17 2.54
C GLN A 428 -26.40 6.54 3.04
N ASP A 429 -26.41 5.27 3.43
CA ASP A 429 -25.23 4.53 3.88
C ASP A 429 -24.12 4.54 2.80
N ALA A 430 -24.48 4.33 1.53
CA ALA A 430 -23.53 4.35 0.42
C ALA A 430 -22.93 5.74 0.19
N VAL A 431 -23.74 6.80 0.31
CA VAL A 431 -23.27 8.19 0.18
C VAL A 431 -22.33 8.54 1.34
N GLU A 432 -22.70 8.24 2.57
CA GLU A 432 -21.88 8.52 3.76
C GLU A 432 -20.52 7.79 3.69
N LEU A 433 -20.51 6.52 3.27
CA LEU A 433 -19.26 5.77 3.08
C LEU A 433 -18.38 6.41 2.00
N ALA A 434 -18.97 6.83 0.87
CA ALA A 434 -18.21 7.46 -0.21
C ALA A 434 -17.66 8.84 0.19
N GLU A 435 -18.43 9.64 0.94
CA GLU A 435 -17.98 10.92 1.47
C GLU A 435 -16.86 10.75 2.51
N ALA A 436 -16.98 9.75 3.39
CA ALA A 436 -15.90 9.41 4.34
C ALA A 436 -14.60 9.05 3.61
N ARG A 437 -14.67 8.21 2.57
CA ARG A 437 -13.52 7.90 1.73
C ARG A 437 -12.92 9.11 1.05
N GLN A 438 -13.77 9.95 0.47
CA GLN A 438 -13.29 11.17 -0.18
C GLN A 438 -12.55 12.09 0.80
N ARG A 439 -13.02 12.21 2.05
CA ARG A 439 -12.31 12.97 3.09
C ARG A 439 -10.94 12.35 3.40
N VAL A 440 -10.86 11.03 3.51
CA VAL A 440 -9.60 10.30 3.74
C VAL A 440 -8.63 10.52 2.58
N ASP A 441 -9.08 10.34 1.34
CA ASP A 441 -8.23 10.52 0.15
C ASP A 441 -7.74 11.96 0.02
N GLN A 442 -8.61 12.94 0.30
CA GLN A 442 -8.21 14.33 0.33
C GLN A 442 -7.16 14.60 1.40
N SER A 443 -7.31 14.04 2.59
CA SER A 443 -6.36 14.22 3.68
C SER A 443 -4.99 13.60 3.37
N ARG A 444 -4.94 12.47 2.66
CA ARG A 444 -3.70 11.86 2.17
C ARG A 444 -2.98 12.76 1.17
N LEU A 445 -3.74 13.34 0.25
CA LEU A 445 -3.22 14.29 -0.72
C LEU A 445 -2.70 15.56 -0.03
N ASP A 446 -3.38 16.04 1.02
CA ASP A 446 -2.93 17.17 1.83
C ASP A 446 -1.62 16.86 2.57
N MET A 447 -1.45 15.63 3.08
CA MET A 447 -0.18 15.19 3.66
C MET A 447 0.96 15.11 2.63
N MET A 448 0.66 14.62 1.43
CA MET A 448 1.64 14.59 0.34
C MET A 448 2.03 16.01 -0.11
N ARG A 449 1.06 16.93 -0.15
CA ARG A 449 1.30 18.36 -0.37
C ARG A 449 2.19 18.95 0.73
N ALA A 450 1.86 18.68 2.00
CA ALA A 450 2.65 19.17 3.14
C ALA A 450 4.11 18.67 3.07
N TYR A 451 4.33 17.43 2.65
CA TYR A 451 5.68 16.90 2.40
C TYR A 451 6.40 17.68 1.28
N ALA A 452 5.72 17.93 0.15
CA ALA A 452 6.31 18.62 -0.98
C ALA A 452 6.62 20.11 -0.68
N GLU A 453 5.81 20.73 0.19
CA GLU A 453 5.92 22.15 0.56
C GLU A 453 6.72 22.38 1.86
N ALA A 454 7.10 21.33 2.60
CA ALA A 454 7.91 21.46 3.80
C ALA A 454 9.28 22.08 3.50
N ASP A 455 9.82 22.84 4.46
CA ASP A 455 11.17 23.41 4.40
C ASP A 455 12.17 22.64 5.27
N GLY A 456 11.66 21.72 6.12
CA GLY A 456 12.43 20.87 6.99
C GLY A 456 13.00 19.62 6.32
N CYS A 457 13.69 18.79 7.11
CA CYS A 457 14.28 17.54 6.63
C CYS A 457 13.22 16.59 6.05
N ARG A 458 13.37 16.22 4.76
CA ARG A 458 12.43 15.33 4.06
C ARG A 458 12.28 13.98 4.74
N ARG A 459 13.39 13.44 5.24
CA ARG A 459 13.40 12.12 5.89
C ARG A 459 12.72 12.15 7.24
N GLN A 460 12.93 13.19 8.06
CA GLN A 460 12.21 13.36 9.32
C GLN A 460 10.70 13.44 9.08
N PHE A 461 10.28 14.17 8.02
CA PHE A 461 8.86 14.24 7.67
C PHE A 461 8.30 12.85 7.34
N LEU A 462 8.98 12.13 6.45
CA LEU A 462 8.53 10.83 5.96
C LEU A 462 8.49 9.77 7.07
N LEU A 463 9.54 9.68 7.89
CA LEU A 463 9.61 8.75 9.01
C LEU A 463 8.57 9.08 10.08
N GLY A 464 8.37 10.36 10.40
CA GLY A 464 7.34 10.82 11.34
C GLY A 464 5.93 10.44 10.90
N TYR A 465 5.63 10.45 9.60
CA TYR A 465 4.35 9.97 9.07
C TYR A 465 4.11 8.48 9.39
N PHE A 466 5.15 7.65 9.31
CA PHE A 466 5.07 6.23 9.68
C PHE A 466 5.25 5.96 11.18
N GLY A 467 5.41 7.02 11.99
CA GLY A 467 5.57 6.92 13.43
C GLY A 467 6.98 6.50 13.87
N GLU A 468 8.00 6.65 13.02
CA GLU A 468 9.41 6.60 13.39
C GLU A 468 9.93 8.01 13.71
N GLU A 469 10.76 8.13 14.75
CA GLU A 469 11.38 9.39 15.13
C GLU A 469 12.84 9.42 14.67
N LEU A 470 13.19 10.45 13.89
CA LEU A 470 14.56 10.77 13.54
C LEU A 470 14.93 12.07 14.29
N THR A 471 15.74 11.95 15.33
CA THR A 471 16.07 13.08 16.21
C THR A 471 16.90 14.16 15.53
N GLU A 472 17.79 13.76 14.61
CA GLU A 472 18.66 14.69 13.89
C GLU A 472 18.29 14.76 12.40
N PRO A 473 18.53 15.92 11.72
CA PRO A 473 18.38 16.02 10.27
C PRO A 473 19.24 14.99 9.54
N CYS A 474 18.69 14.37 8.48
CA CYS A 474 19.33 13.21 7.84
C CYS A 474 20.63 13.51 7.07
N GLY A 475 20.96 14.77 6.80
CA GLY A 475 22.13 15.16 6.01
C GLY A 475 22.08 14.79 4.50
N ASN A 476 21.13 13.94 4.10
CA ASN A 476 21.01 13.38 2.75
C ASN A 476 19.64 13.69 2.11
N CYS A 477 19.22 14.96 2.12
CA CYS A 477 18.07 15.45 1.37
C CYS A 477 18.29 16.90 0.91
N ASP A 478 17.47 17.38 -0.03
CA ASP A 478 17.54 18.75 -0.58
C ASP A 478 17.51 19.82 0.52
N ALA A 479 16.63 19.70 1.51
CA ALA A 479 16.48 20.64 2.60
C ALA A 479 17.72 20.68 3.51
N CYS A 480 18.30 19.53 3.87
CA CYS A 480 19.52 19.46 4.65
C CYS A 480 20.71 20.04 3.90
N THR A 481 20.88 19.73 2.63
CA THR A 481 21.93 20.29 1.77
C THR A 481 21.80 21.81 1.67
N ALA A 482 20.59 22.32 1.45
CA ALA A 482 20.34 23.76 1.41
C ALA A 482 20.63 24.44 2.78
N ALA A 483 20.35 23.77 3.90
CA ALA A 483 20.66 24.28 5.23
C ALA A 483 22.18 24.42 5.46
N VAL A 484 22.96 23.42 5.05
CA VAL A 484 24.43 23.46 5.12
C VAL A 484 24.98 24.62 4.26
N HIS A 485 24.49 24.79 3.03
CA HIS A 485 24.91 25.88 2.17
C HIS A 485 24.55 27.26 2.75
N ARG A 486 23.35 27.41 3.35
CA ARG A 486 22.96 28.66 4.05
C ARG A 486 23.86 28.95 5.25
N ALA A 487 24.19 27.94 6.06
CA ALA A 487 25.08 28.09 7.19
C ALA A 487 26.50 28.50 6.76
N ALA A 488 27.02 27.86 5.70
CA ALA A 488 28.32 28.23 5.12
C ALA A 488 28.35 29.66 4.56
N ALA A 489 27.28 30.10 3.88
CA ALA A 489 27.15 31.46 3.38
C ALA A 489 27.09 32.52 4.49
N ARG A 490 26.40 32.20 5.61
CA ARG A 490 26.38 33.08 6.80
C ARG A 490 27.75 33.19 7.46
N SER A 491 28.49 32.10 7.58
CA SER A 491 29.85 32.11 8.13
C SER A 491 30.86 32.84 7.23
N ALA A 492 30.57 32.91 5.93
CA ALA A 492 31.39 33.68 4.96
C ALA A 492 31.04 35.18 4.90
N GLY A 493 30.11 35.69 5.71
CA GLY A 493 29.81 37.11 5.85
C GLY A 493 29.03 37.73 4.69
N THR A 494 28.32 36.94 3.85
CA THR A 494 27.71 37.43 2.60
C THR A 494 26.20 37.69 2.66
N VAL A 495 25.50 37.42 3.81
CA VAL A 495 24.06 37.71 3.92
C VAL A 495 23.70 38.16 5.32
N THR A 496 23.15 39.34 5.44
CA THR A 496 22.43 39.81 6.63
C THR A 496 20.96 39.50 6.42
N ASP A 497 20.40 38.58 7.17
CA ASP A 497 18.94 38.36 7.25
C ASP A 497 18.40 38.74 8.59
N ASP A 498 17.44 39.66 8.50
CA ASP A 498 16.53 40.06 9.54
C ASP A 498 15.43 38.98 9.59
N ASP A 499 15.53 38.01 10.50
CA ASP A 499 14.44 37.28 11.14
C ASP A 499 15.01 36.22 12.11
N GLY A 500 15.34 36.71 13.30
CA GLY A 500 15.72 35.86 14.44
C GLY A 500 14.54 35.02 14.95
N ARG A 501 14.40 33.81 14.46
CA ARG A 501 13.57 32.79 15.12
C ARG A 501 14.43 31.60 15.56
N PRO A 502 14.50 31.33 16.87
CA PRO A 502 15.17 30.13 17.35
C PRO A 502 14.38 28.88 16.96
N ALA A 503 15.09 27.85 16.51
CA ALA A 503 14.55 26.52 16.39
C ALA A 503 14.08 26.03 17.78
N CYS A 504 12.78 25.93 17.98
CA CYS A 504 12.21 25.43 19.22
C CYS A 504 12.32 23.90 19.25
N SER A 505 13.15 23.41 20.15
CA SER A 505 13.15 22.02 20.63
C SER A 505 11.77 21.64 21.16
N GLY A 506 11.29 20.47 20.77
CA GLY A 506 9.97 19.95 21.08
C GLY A 506 9.65 19.84 22.56
N GLY A 507 8.62 20.54 22.97
CA GLY A 507 8.03 20.52 24.29
C GLY A 507 6.73 21.30 24.28
N GLY A 508 5.72 20.83 23.55
CA GLY A 508 4.38 21.42 23.51
C GLY A 508 3.35 20.54 24.23
N PRO A 509 2.14 21.07 24.49
CA PRO A 509 1.09 20.36 25.23
C PRO A 509 0.54 19.11 24.49
N PHE A 510 0.91 18.89 23.23
CA PHE A 510 0.42 17.80 22.39
C PHE A 510 1.59 17.09 21.69
N PRO A 511 2.35 16.23 22.39
CA PRO A 511 3.48 15.52 21.79
C PRO A 511 3.00 14.55 20.70
N PRO A 512 3.84 14.21 19.70
CA PRO A 512 3.53 13.15 18.73
C PRO A 512 3.08 11.86 19.44
N ARG A 513 2.11 11.17 18.88
CA ARG A 513 1.44 9.98 19.42
C ARG A 513 0.55 10.22 20.66
N SER A 514 0.30 11.47 21.07
CA SER A 514 -0.71 11.73 22.07
C SER A 514 -2.12 11.64 21.48
N ALA A 515 -3.01 10.95 22.20
CA ALA A 515 -4.41 10.94 21.87
C ALA A 515 -5.05 12.29 22.25
N VAL A 516 -5.87 12.84 21.37
CA VAL A 516 -6.55 14.13 21.55
C VAL A 516 -7.99 14.03 21.09
N VAL A 517 -8.82 14.95 21.59
CA VAL A 517 -10.23 15.08 21.15
C VAL A 517 -10.48 16.50 20.66
N HIS A 518 -10.98 16.63 19.42
CA HIS A 518 -11.47 17.87 18.85
C HIS A 518 -13.00 17.96 18.99
N LYS A 519 -13.53 19.17 19.21
CA LYS A 519 -14.98 19.37 19.47
C LYS A 519 -15.87 18.92 18.32
N GLU A 520 -15.44 19.14 17.08
CA GLU A 520 -16.22 18.83 15.87
C GLU A 520 -15.77 17.52 15.21
N TRP A 521 -14.48 17.18 15.30
CA TRP A 521 -13.88 16.06 14.56
C TRP A 521 -13.67 14.80 15.42
N GLY A 522 -14.02 14.87 16.71
CA GLY A 522 -13.95 13.73 17.62
C GLY A 522 -12.52 13.34 18.02
N PRO A 523 -12.30 12.06 18.37
CA PRO A 523 -11.01 11.55 18.79
C PRO A 523 -10.00 11.56 17.63
N GLY A 524 -8.74 11.83 17.96
CA GLY A 524 -7.64 11.85 16.99
C GLY A 524 -6.30 11.59 17.63
N LEU A 525 -5.31 11.29 16.81
CA LEU A 525 -3.93 11.02 17.20
C LEU A 525 -3.02 12.11 16.66
N VAL A 526 -2.20 12.70 17.51
CA VAL A 526 -1.18 13.66 17.07
C VAL A 526 -0.08 12.92 16.32
N MET A 527 0.03 13.21 15.03
CA MET A 527 1.03 12.57 14.17
C MET A 527 2.36 13.32 14.17
N ARG A 528 2.30 14.66 14.22
CA ARG A 528 3.46 15.52 14.09
C ARG A 528 3.22 16.88 14.75
N GLN A 529 4.28 17.44 15.33
CA GLN A 529 4.32 18.84 15.76
C GLN A 529 5.60 19.47 15.25
N GLU A 530 5.49 20.59 14.53
CA GLU A 530 6.63 21.29 13.96
C GLU A 530 6.37 22.81 13.97
N GLY A 531 7.17 23.54 14.73
CA GLY A 531 6.97 24.98 14.92
C GLY A 531 5.59 25.32 15.47
N ASP A 532 4.83 26.12 14.70
CA ASP A 532 3.43 26.48 15.02
C ASP A 532 2.39 25.52 14.40
N VAL A 533 2.81 24.36 13.92
CA VAL A 533 1.94 23.42 13.22
C VAL A 533 1.81 22.12 13.99
N ILE A 534 0.55 21.67 14.21
CA ILE A 534 0.21 20.35 14.75
C ILE A 534 -0.59 19.61 13.70
N THR A 535 -0.14 18.43 13.29
CA THR A 535 -0.91 17.54 12.42
C THR A 535 -1.53 16.44 13.27
N VAL A 536 -2.85 16.35 13.21
CA VAL A 536 -3.67 15.37 13.92
C VAL A 536 -4.41 14.52 12.90
N LEU A 537 -4.45 13.22 13.12
CA LEU A 537 -5.28 12.31 12.36
C LEU A 537 -6.55 12.01 13.16
N PHE A 538 -7.70 12.31 12.57
CA PHE A 538 -9.03 12.04 13.12
C PHE A 538 -9.68 10.86 12.37
N GLU A 539 -10.38 9.99 13.07
CA GLU A 539 -10.97 8.77 12.50
C GLU A 539 -11.90 9.01 11.30
N GLN A 540 -12.71 10.08 11.35
CA GLN A 540 -13.71 10.37 10.31
C GLN A 540 -13.29 11.46 9.33
N GLU A 541 -12.32 12.31 9.72
CA GLU A 541 -11.96 13.52 8.99
C GLU A 541 -10.56 13.44 8.34
N GLY A 542 -9.79 12.40 8.64
CA GLY A 542 -8.45 12.25 8.15
C GLY A 542 -7.43 13.18 8.80
N TYR A 543 -6.34 13.44 8.11
CA TYR A 543 -5.29 14.34 8.58
C TYR A 543 -5.73 15.79 8.54
N LYS A 544 -5.64 16.49 9.67
CA LYS A 544 -5.89 17.93 9.77
C LYS A 544 -4.65 18.62 10.32
N THR A 545 -4.26 19.68 9.67
CA THR A 545 -3.15 20.53 10.09
C THR A 545 -3.69 21.77 10.75
N LEU A 546 -3.34 21.98 12.02
CA LEU A 546 -3.82 23.05 12.88
C LEU A 546 -2.67 23.97 13.27
N SER A 547 -2.91 25.27 13.39
CA SER A 547 -1.96 26.18 14.02
C SER A 547 -1.95 25.90 15.52
N ARG A 548 -0.77 25.71 16.10
CA ARG A 548 -0.57 25.48 17.54
C ARG A 548 -1.08 26.66 18.36
N SER A 549 -0.83 27.88 17.90
CA SER A 549 -1.34 29.08 18.53
C SER A 549 -2.86 29.07 18.58
N ALA A 550 -3.54 28.75 17.48
CA ALA A 550 -5.00 28.64 17.43
C ALA A 550 -5.54 27.49 18.31
N VAL A 551 -4.84 26.34 18.35
CA VAL A 551 -5.22 25.21 19.19
C VAL A 551 -5.20 25.57 20.69
N VAL A 552 -4.18 26.31 21.12
CA VAL A 552 -4.06 26.75 22.52
C VAL A 552 -5.04 27.87 22.83
N GLU A 553 -5.14 28.88 21.98
CA GLU A 553 -6.00 30.06 22.18
C GLU A 553 -7.49 29.70 22.20
N HIS A 554 -7.92 28.82 21.29
CA HIS A 554 -9.34 28.45 21.16
C HIS A 554 -9.69 27.10 21.81
N HIS A 555 -8.76 26.47 22.51
CA HIS A 555 -8.93 25.16 23.15
C HIS A 555 -9.52 24.12 22.20
N LEU A 556 -8.98 24.06 20.95
CA LEU A 556 -9.51 23.21 19.91
C LEU A 556 -9.24 21.72 20.16
N LEU A 557 -8.11 21.40 20.78
CA LEU A 557 -7.75 20.04 21.17
C LEU A 557 -7.69 19.90 22.69
N LYS A 558 -8.14 18.74 23.18
CA LYS A 558 -7.96 18.31 24.57
C LYS A 558 -7.22 16.97 24.55
N PRO A 559 -6.32 16.69 25.52
CA PRO A 559 -5.84 15.33 25.72
C PRO A 559 -7.01 14.37 25.93
N ALA A 560 -6.95 13.18 25.33
CA ALA A 560 -8.01 12.16 25.45
C ALA A 560 -7.90 11.40 26.78
#